data_078df40d86020a35160cf3caa6024e98
#
_entry.id   078df40d86020a35160cf3caa6024e98
#
_cell.length_a   1.000
_cell.length_b   1.000
_cell.length_c   1.000
_cell.angle_alpha   90.00
_cell.angle_beta   90.00
_cell.angle_gamma   90.00
#
_symmetry.space_group_name_H-M   'P 1'
#
loop_
_entity.id
_entity.type
_entity.pdbx_description
1 polymer ?
#
loop_
_entity_poly.entity_id
_entity_poly.type
_entity_poly.pdbx_seq_one_letter_code
_entity_poly.pdbx_strand_id
1 'polypeptide(L)'
;LKSSLVGSSEQQMRQALNVISAISQDKACFIATSNNISQLPPELIRRFGYGTWYVDLPSQDEREAIWTIYLAKFGLATDADRPSDHNWTGAEIERCARLSWELSIPLSEAAKYIVPTAISAKESIKALETQAHQTYLSANRDGVFDQNRDTPHHTRPRTITLAQ
;
A
#
# COMPACT_ATOMS: atom_id res chain seq x y z
N LEU A 1 17.77 17.68 -25.67
CA LEU A 1 16.97 16.43 -25.83
C LEU A 1 16.18 16.00 -24.58
N LYS A 2 16.49 16.51 -23.37
CA LYS A 2 15.72 16.18 -22.14
C LYS A 2 14.43 17.00 -21.96
N SER A 3 14.32 18.19 -22.56
CA SER A 3 13.15 19.08 -22.37
C SER A 3 11.89 18.66 -23.14
N SER A 4 12.03 17.93 -24.24
CA SER A 4 10.88 17.47 -25.03
C SER A 4 10.15 16.27 -24.43
N LEU A 5 10.86 15.43 -23.65
CA LEU A 5 10.27 14.28 -22.96
C LEU A 5 9.45 14.68 -21.72
N VAL A 6 9.83 15.75 -21.04
CA VAL A 6 9.11 16.25 -19.86
C VAL A 6 7.77 16.89 -20.28
N GLY A 7 7.76 17.65 -21.37
CA GLY A 7 6.51 18.27 -21.86
C GLY A 7 5.48 17.25 -22.36
N SER A 8 5.91 16.11 -22.91
CA SER A 8 4.98 15.05 -23.37
C SER A 8 4.32 14.32 -22.20
N SER A 9 5.04 14.06 -21.10
CA SER A 9 4.49 13.40 -19.93
C SER A 9 3.50 14.29 -19.16
N GLU A 10 3.76 15.60 -19.05
CA GLU A 10 2.81 16.53 -18.48
C GLU A 10 1.54 16.69 -19.32
N GLN A 11 1.67 16.72 -20.63
CA GLN A 11 0.51 16.78 -21.52
C GLN A 11 -0.34 15.51 -21.46
N GLN A 12 0.29 14.34 -21.43
CA GLN A 12 -0.41 13.05 -21.25
C GLN A 12 -1.12 12.99 -19.89
N MET A 13 -0.46 13.47 -18.83
CA MET A 13 -1.05 13.53 -17.50
C MET A 13 -2.27 14.46 -17.47
N ARG A 14 -2.19 15.65 -18.07
CA ARG A 14 -3.34 16.58 -18.19
C ARG A 14 -4.49 15.97 -18.98
N GLN A 15 -4.20 15.27 -20.06
CA GLN A 15 -5.24 14.56 -20.84
C GLN A 15 -5.90 13.45 -20.02
N ALA A 16 -5.12 12.63 -19.30
CA ALA A 16 -5.66 11.62 -18.41
C ALA A 16 -6.57 12.22 -17.33
N LEU A 17 -6.16 13.35 -16.73
CA LEU A 17 -6.97 14.06 -15.74
C LEU A 17 -8.27 14.60 -16.30
N ASN A 18 -8.26 15.14 -17.54
CA ASN A 18 -9.47 15.60 -18.17
C ASN A 18 -10.45 14.44 -18.44
N VAL A 19 -9.93 13.29 -18.87
CA VAL A 19 -10.74 12.07 -19.06
C VAL A 19 -11.30 11.59 -17.72
N ILE A 20 -10.49 11.50 -16.67
CA ILE A 20 -10.91 11.13 -15.32
C ILE A 20 -12.00 12.08 -14.83
N SER A 21 -11.81 13.40 -14.97
CA SER A 21 -12.82 14.40 -14.57
C SER A 21 -14.13 14.27 -15.37
N ALA A 22 -14.06 13.96 -16.66
CA ALA A 22 -15.25 13.79 -17.50
C ALA A 22 -16.04 12.52 -17.14
N ILE A 23 -15.35 11.43 -16.75
CA ILE A 23 -15.98 10.17 -16.36
C ILE A 23 -16.49 10.21 -14.92
N SER A 24 -15.85 11.02 -14.04
CA SER A 24 -16.19 11.12 -12.61
C SER A 24 -17.45 11.93 -12.31
N GLN A 25 -18.12 12.52 -13.31
CA GLN A 25 -19.36 13.27 -13.05
C GLN A 25 -20.39 12.35 -12.41
N ASP A 26 -20.36 12.29 -11.08
CA ASP A 26 -21.35 11.74 -10.15
C ASP A 26 -21.47 10.19 -10.04
N LYS A 27 -20.66 9.38 -10.74
CA LYS A 27 -20.89 7.90 -10.74
C LYS A 27 -19.65 7.02 -10.59
N ALA A 28 -18.45 7.57 -10.53
CA ALA A 28 -17.22 6.76 -10.43
C ALA A 28 -16.27 7.28 -9.36
N CYS A 29 -15.70 6.37 -8.57
CA CYS A 29 -14.62 6.64 -7.63
C CYS A 29 -13.29 6.23 -8.27
N PHE A 30 -12.34 7.15 -8.37
CA PHE A 30 -10.99 6.87 -8.86
C PHE A 30 -10.02 6.78 -7.70
N ILE A 31 -9.30 5.67 -7.65
CA ILE A 31 -8.22 5.43 -6.69
C ILE A 31 -6.92 5.31 -7.48
N ALA A 32 -5.92 6.10 -7.11
CA ALA A 32 -4.57 5.99 -7.64
C ALA A 32 -3.60 5.65 -6.52
N THR A 33 -2.61 4.82 -6.81
CA THR A 33 -1.53 4.47 -5.87
C THR A 33 -0.19 4.94 -6.41
N SER A 34 0.67 5.43 -5.53
CA SER A 34 2.02 5.85 -5.88
C SER A 34 2.95 5.59 -4.70
N ASN A 35 4.16 5.16 -4.98
CA ASN A 35 5.25 5.07 -4.01
C ASN A 35 6.14 6.33 -3.99
N ASN A 36 5.87 7.30 -4.87
CA ASN A 36 6.59 8.57 -4.92
C ASN A 36 5.67 9.72 -5.32
N ILE A 37 4.94 10.24 -4.35
CA ILE A 37 3.98 11.32 -4.56
C ILE A 37 4.65 12.68 -4.78
N SER A 38 5.92 12.86 -4.33
CA SER A 38 6.64 14.13 -4.47
C SER A 38 6.92 14.50 -5.92
N GLN A 39 6.87 13.53 -6.84
CA GLN A 39 7.03 13.77 -8.28
C GLN A 39 5.72 14.10 -8.99
N LEU A 40 4.58 14.02 -8.30
CA LEU A 40 3.29 14.36 -8.88
C LEU A 40 3.04 15.86 -8.82
N PRO A 41 2.56 16.47 -9.92
CA PRO A 41 2.21 17.90 -9.92
C PRO A 41 1.12 18.18 -8.87
N PRO A 42 1.19 19.32 -8.14
CA PRO A 42 0.18 19.68 -7.13
C PRO A 42 -1.24 19.78 -7.71
N GLU A 43 -1.37 20.15 -8.99
CA GLU A 43 -2.66 20.19 -9.69
C GLU A 43 -3.32 18.82 -9.81
N LEU A 44 -2.51 17.76 -9.94
CA LEU A 44 -2.99 16.39 -9.97
C LEU A 44 -3.55 15.99 -8.60
N ILE A 45 -2.76 16.23 -7.55
CA ILE A 45 -3.14 15.86 -6.17
C ILE A 45 -4.45 16.54 -5.77
N ARG A 46 -4.64 17.80 -6.13
CA ARG A 46 -5.87 18.58 -5.83
C ARG A 46 -7.14 18.03 -6.50
N ARG A 47 -7.03 17.20 -7.52
CA ARG A 47 -8.18 16.60 -8.21
C ARG A 47 -8.73 15.37 -7.51
N PHE A 48 -7.96 14.80 -6.57
CA PHE A 48 -8.43 13.71 -5.72
C PHE A 48 -9.19 14.31 -4.51
N GLY A 49 -10.47 14.58 -4.68
CA GLY A 49 -11.32 15.26 -3.69
C GLY A 49 -11.47 14.54 -2.36
N TYR A 50 -11.27 13.22 -2.32
CA TYR A 50 -11.33 12.41 -1.11
C TYR A 50 -10.00 12.37 -0.33
N GLY A 51 -9.02 13.17 -0.74
CA GLY A 51 -7.74 13.34 -0.06
C GLY A 51 -6.66 12.34 -0.47
N THR A 52 -5.49 12.53 0.12
CA THR A 52 -4.33 11.65 -0.05
C THR A 52 -4.18 10.82 1.22
N TRP A 53 -4.02 9.51 1.05
CA TRP A 53 -3.95 8.55 2.13
C TRP A 53 -2.56 7.91 2.16
N TYR A 54 -1.96 7.88 3.34
CA TYR A 54 -0.74 7.14 3.59
C TYR A 54 -1.11 5.72 4.06
N VAL A 55 -0.58 4.73 3.36
CA VAL A 55 -0.72 3.31 3.72
C VAL A 55 0.59 2.87 4.36
N ASP A 56 0.55 2.63 5.64
CA ASP A 56 1.69 2.18 6.44
C ASP A 56 1.98 0.69 6.25
N LEU A 57 3.10 0.22 6.81
CA LEU A 57 3.34 -1.22 6.92
C LEU A 57 2.23 -1.89 7.73
N PRO A 58 1.85 -3.12 7.39
CA PRO A 58 0.77 -3.79 8.08
C PRO A 58 1.13 -4.10 9.54
N SER A 59 0.17 -3.88 10.42
CA SER A 59 0.24 -4.30 11.83
C SER A 59 0.31 -5.82 11.96
N GLN A 60 0.55 -6.32 13.15
CA GLN A 60 0.55 -7.76 13.40
C GLN A 60 -0.78 -8.40 13.00
N ASP A 61 -1.91 -7.82 13.42
CA ASP A 61 -3.25 -8.36 13.12
C ASP A 61 -3.54 -8.35 11.61
N GLU A 62 -3.10 -7.29 10.92
CA GLU A 62 -3.22 -7.20 9.45
C GLU A 62 -2.35 -8.26 8.76
N ARG A 63 -1.11 -8.49 9.23
CA ARG A 63 -0.27 -9.57 8.69
C ARG A 63 -0.88 -10.95 8.92
N GLU A 64 -1.46 -11.21 10.09
CA GLU A 64 -2.21 -12.44 10.36
C GLU A 64 -3.34 -12.67 9.34
N ALA A 65 -4.11 -11.62 9.06
CA ALA A 65 -5.18 -11.68 8.05
C ALA A 65 -4.62 -11.93 6.64
N ILE A 66 -3.50 -11.27 6.28
CA ILE A 66 -2.83 -11.45 4.99
C ILE A 66 -2.31 -12.90 4.85
N TRP A 67 -1.69 -13.45 5.89
CA TRP A 67 -1.28 -14.85 5.90
C TRP A 67 -2.45 -15.80 5.65
N THR A 68 -3.57 -15.57 6.32
CA THR A 68 -4.78 -16.38 6.14
C THR A 68 -5.24 -16.40 4.69
N ILE A 69 -5.22 -15.24 4.01
CA ILE A 69 -5.58 -15.12 2.59
C ILE A 69 -4.63 -15.95 1.70
N TYR A 70 -3.32 -15.81 1.90
CA TYR A 70 -2.35 -16.45 1.01
C TYR A 70 -2.14 -17.93 1.30
N LEU A 71 -2.23 -18.36 2.56
CA LEU A 71 -2.25 -19.79 2.89
C LEU A 71 -3.44 -20.49 2.22
N ALA A 72 -4.63 -19.90 2.29
CA ALA A 72 -5.81 -20.43 1.62
C ALA A 72 -5.65 -20.41 0.09
N LYS A 73 -5.12 -19.32 -0.48
CA LYS A 73 -4.90 -19.18 -1.93
C LYS A 73 -4.00 -20.26 -2.51
N PHE A 74 -2.95 -20.64 -1.79
CA PHE A 74 -1.97 -21.64 -2.24
C PHE A 74 -2.23 -23.05 -1.68
N GLY A 75 -3.32 -23.26 -0.92
CA GLY A 75 -3.66 -24.56 -0.33
C GLY A 75 -2.65 -25.04 0.72
N LEU A 76 -1.98 -24.12 1.40
CA LEU A 76 -1.06 -24.44 2.49
C LEU A 76 -1.80 -24.61 3.80
N ALA A 77 -1.26 -25.42 4.69
CA ALA A 77 -1.86 -25.66 6.00
C ALA A 77 -1.94 -24.36 6.82
N THR A 78 -3.08 -24.12 7.48
CA THR A 78 -3.31 -22.90 8.27
C THR A 78 -2.49 -22.87 9.56
N ASP A 79 -2.07 -24.03 10.05
CA ASP A 79 -1.19 -24.23 11.21
C ASP A 79 0.29 -24.38 10.82
N ALA A 80 0.63 -24.11 9.56
CA ALA A 80 2.02 -24.12 9.11
C ALA A 80 2.90 -23.19 9.96
N ASP A 81 4.10 -23.68 10.30
CA ASP A 81 5.08 -22.91 11.05
C ASP A 81 5.50 -21.66 10.26
N ARG A 82 5.04 -20.49 10.70
CA ARG A 82 5.27 -19.21 10.04
C ARG A 82 6.60 -18.62 10.46
N PRO A 83 7.34 -18.03 9.55
CA PRO A 83 8.57 -17.31 9.88
C PRO A 83 8.26 -16.03 10.66
N SER A 84 9.30 -15.45 11.29
CA SER A 84 9.21 -14.08 11.81
C SER A 84 9.01 -13.11 10.64
N ASP A 85 7.88 -12.43 10.64
CA ASP A 85 7.42 -11.54 9.57
C ASP A 85 7.43 -10.05 9.98
N HIS A 86 8.21 -9.72 11.00
CA HIS A 86 8.29 -8.34 11.48
C HIS A 86 8.66 -7.39 10.34
N ASN A 87 7.86 -6.34 10.15
CA ASN A 87 7.99 -5.35 9.07
C ASN A 87 7.85 -5.92 7.63
N TRP A 88 7.23 -7.08 7.47
CA TRP A 88 6.89 -7.56 6.14
C TRP A 88 5.65 -6.88 5.59
N THR A 89 5.67 -6.62 4.29
CA THR A 89 4.51 -6.18 3.52
C THR A 89 3.66 -7.37 3.07
N GLY A 90 2.45 -7.10 2.59
CA GLY A 90 1.61 -8.15 2.01
C GLY A 90 2.25 -8.85 0.80
N ALA A 91 3.06 -8.14 0.03
CA ALA A 91 3.77 -8.71 -1.13
C ALA A 91 4.86 -9.71 -0.71
N GLU A 92 5.54 -9.49 0.40
CA GLU A 92 6.55 -10.41 0.95
C GLU A 92 5.91 -11.66 1.53
N ILE A 93 4.77 -11.50 2.21
CA ILE A 93 3.96 -12.63 2.70
C ILE A 93 3.47 -13.48 1.52
N GLU A 94 2.90 -12.84 0.48
CA GLU A 94 2.49 -13.54 -0.75
C GLU A 94 3.66 -14.31 -1.37
N ARG A 95 4.80 -13.64 -1.53
CA ARG A 95 5.98 -14.25 -2.14
C ARG A 95 6.48 -15.44 -1.34
N CYS A 96 6.50 -15.35 -0.01
CA CYS A 96 6.91 -16.45 0.86
C CYS A 96 5.96 -17.65 0.72
N ALA A 97 4.66 -17.42 0.81
CA ALA A 97 3.65 -18.47 0.65
C ALA A 97 3.71 -19.12 -0.75
N ARG A 98 3.89 -18.31 -1.81
CA ARG A 98 4.04 -18.79 -3.17
C ARG A 98 5.29 -19.63 -3.36
N LEU A 99 6.46 -19.19 -2.86
CA LEU A 99 7.69 -19.96 -2.95
C LEU A 99 7.59 -21.30 -2.21
N SER A 100 6.97 -21.30 -1.03
CA SER A 100 6.71 -22.53 -0.28
C SER A 100 5.88 -23.53 -1.10
N TRP A 101 4.84 -23.05 -1.78
CA TRP A 101 4.00 -23.88 -2.64
C TRP A 101 4.73 -24.35 -3.90
N GLU A 102 5.38 -23.43 -4.65
CA GLU A 102 6.06 -23.74 -5.91
C GLU A 102 7.21 -24.72 -5.73
N LEU A 103 7.97 -24.57 -4.66
CA LEU A 103 9.15 -25.41 -4.38
C LEU A 103 8.85 -26.59 -3.46
N SER A 104 7.63 -26.70 -2.94
CA SER A 104 7.24 -27.72 -1.96
C SER A 104 8.15 -27.76 -0.73
N ILE A 105 8.52 -26.57 -0.22
CA ILE A 105 9.39 -26.40 0.97
C ILE A 105 8.62 -25.74 2.12
N PRO A 106 9.03 -25.92 3.38
CA PRO A 106 8.43 -25.23 4.51
C PRO A 106 8.48 -23.71 4.38
N LEU A 107 7.51 -22.98 4.98
CA LEU A 107 7.49 -21.51 5.00
C LEU A 107 8.77 -20.93 5.63
N SER A 108 9.30 -21.54 6.67
CA SER A 108 10.56 -21.14 7.32
C SER A 108 11.78 -21.23 6.38
N GLU A 109 11.75 -22.16 5.43
CA GLU A 109 12.78 -22.31 4.41
C GLU A 109 12.58 -21.26 3.30
N ALA A 110 11.35 -21.09 2.82
CA ALA A 110 10.98 -20.09 1.81
C ALA A 110 11.33 -18.67 2.28
N ALA A 111 11.15 -18.37 3.57
CA ALA A 111 11.47 -17.09 4.18
C ALA A 111 12.91 -16.64 4.01
N LYS A 112 13.86 -17.58 3.91
CA LYS A 112 15.28 -17.27 3.70
C LYS A 112 15.55 -16.57 2.37
N TYR A 113 14.62 -16.65 1.43
CA TYR A 113 14.69 -16.00 0.12
C TYR A 113 13.91 -14.68 0.05
N ILE A 114 13.36 -14.22 1.19
CA ILE A 114 12.62 -12.98 1.27
C ILE A 114 13.53 -11.90 1.87
N VAL A 115 13.72 -10.83 1.09
CA VAL A 115 14.40 -9.62 1.58
C VAL A 115 13.33 -8.58 1.87
N PRO A 116 13.10 -8.21 3.15
CA PRO A 116 12.06 -7.25 3.51
C PRO A 116 12.30 -5.88 2.87
N THR A 117 11.26 -5.31 2.28
CA THR A 117 11.28 -3.96 1.69
C THR A 117 11.62 -2.91 2.75
N ALA A 118 11.19 -3.12 3.98
CA ALA A 118 11.54 -2.27 5.13
C ALA A 118 13.06 -2.17 5.36
N ILE A 119 13.84 -3.15 4.92
CA ILE A 119 15.30 -3.12 4.99
C ILE A 119 15.88 -2.53 3.71
N SER A 120 15.46 -3.04 2.54
CA SER A 120 16.04 -2.68 1.25
C SER A 120 15.70 -1.26 0.79
N ALA A 121 14.56 -0.70 1.24
CA ALA A 121 14.07 0.64 0.90
C ALA A 121 13.87 1.55 2.13
N LYS A 122 14.61 1.32 3.21
CA LYS A 122 14.45 2.01 4.50
C LYS A 122 14.45 3.54 4.38
N GLU A 123 15.36 4.10 3.61
CA GLU A 123 15.45 5.56 3.43
C GLU A 123 14.25 6.12 2.67
N SER A 124 13.78 5.41 1.65
CA SER A 124 12.60 5.81 0.88
C SER A 124 11.33 5.76 1.72
N ILE A 125 11.18 4.74 2.54
CA ILE A 125 10.04 4.61 3.48
C ILE A 125 10.07 5.77 4.47
N LYS A 126 11.22 6.05 5.09
CA LYS A 126 11.36 7.16 6.04
C LYS A 126 11.09 8.52 5.40
N ALA A 127 11.47 8.73 4.16
CA ALA A 127 11.17 9.95 3.42
C ALA A 127 9.65 10.10 3.19
N LEU A 128 8.97 9.01 2.82
CA LEU A 128 7.52 8.99 2.66
C LEU A 128 6.78 9.21 3.97
N GLU A 129 7.20 8.60 5.06
CA GLU A 129 6.65 8.82 6.41
C GLU A 129 6.77 10.29 6.82
N THR A 130 7.95 10.89 6.61
CA THR A 130 8.19 12.30 6.90
C THR A 130 7.30 13.21 6.08
N GLN A 131 7.10 12.92 4.80
CA GLN A 131 6.22 13.67 3.92
C GLN A 131 4.75 13.50 4.30
N ALA A 132 4.34 12.32 4.71
CA ALA A 132 2.98 12.00 5.10
C ALA A 132 2.59 12.60 6.46
N HIS A 133 3.58 12.77 7.36
CA HIS A 133 3.36 13.26 8.71
C HIS A 133 2.61 14.60 8.69
N GLN A 134 1.46 14.67 9.36
CA GLN A 134 0.56 15.82 9.45
C GLN A 134 0.08 16.40 8.11
N THR A 135 0.31 15.67 7.01
CA THR A 135 -0.05 16.11 5.66
C THR A 135 -1.09 15.20 5.01
N TYR A 136 -0.99 13.88 5.22
CA TYR A 136 -1.90 12.91 4.61
C TYR A 136 -2.79 12.24 5.65
N LEU A 137 -3.91 11.72 5.19
CA LEU A 137 -4.78 10.89 6.01
C LEU A 137 -4.14 9.51 6.23
N SER A 138 -4.35 8.92 7.38
CA SER A 138 -3.88 7.56 7.64
C SER A 138 -4.88 6.54 7.08
N ALA A 139 -4.40 5.55 6.32
CA ALA A 139 -5.22 4.44 5.88
C ALA A 139 -5.47 3.41 7.00
N ASN A 140 -4.57 3.32 7.97
CA ASN A 140 -4.60 2.33 9.05
C ASN A 140 -5.28 2.85 10.32
N ARG A 141 -5.50 4.17 10.45
CA ARG A 141 -6.02 4.85 11.65
C ARG A 141 -6.98 5.97 11.27
N ASP A 142 -7.81 6.40 12.21
CA ASP A 142 -8.67 7.56 12.00
C ASP A 142 -7.86 8.87 12.06
N GLY A 143 -8.08 9.73 11.08
CA GLY A 143 -7.52 11.07 11.01
C GLY A 143 -6.21 11.19 10.21
N VAL A 144 -5.45 12.23 10.52
CA VAL A 144 -4.20 12.57 9.85
C VAL A 144 -3.09 11.63 10.34
N PHE A 145 -2.20 11.23 9.42
CA PHE A 145 -1.06 10.38 9.76
C PHE A 145 -0.08 11.13 10.67
N ASP A 146 0.28 10.51 11.78
CA ASP A 146 1.24 11.00 12.77
C ASP A 146 2.23 9.89 13.11
N GLN A 147 3.50 10.05 12.70
CA GLN A 147 4.57 9.08 12.94
C GLN A 147 4.93 8.94 14.42
N ASN A 148 4.58 9.92 15.27
CA ASN A 148 4.90 9.94 16.70
C ASN A 148 3.77 9.37 17.56
N ARG A 149 2.65 8.98 16.96
CA ARG A 149 1.53 8.37 17.69
C ARG A 149 1.77 6.87 17.89
N ASP A 150 2.33 6.52 19.03
CA ASP A 150 2.26 5.17 19.60
C ASP A 150 0.81 4.85 20.02
N THR A 151 -0.05 4.55 19.07
CA THR A 151 -1.41 4.09 19.39
C THR A 151 -1.53 2.62 18.98
N PRO A 152 -1.94 1.73 19.91
CA PRO A 152 -2.26 0.37 19.54
C PRO A 152 -3.36 0.39 18.48
N HIS A 153 -3.18 -0.39 17.42
CA HIS A 153 -4.13 -0.54 16.34
C HIS A 153 -5.48 -1.03 16.88
N HIS A 154 -6.42 -0.13 17.06
CA HIS A 154 -7.80 -0.49 17.26
C HIS A 154 -8.40 -0.80 15.89
N THR A 155 -8.38 -2.07 15.51
CA THR A 155 -9.15 -2.62 14.41
C THR A 155 -10.64 -2.48 14.72
N ARG A 156 -11.24 -1.33 14.42
CA ARG A 156 -12.68 -1.28 14.23
C ARG A 156 -12.95 -1.79 12.82
N PRO A 157 -13.73 -2.87 12.64
CA PRO A 157 -14.19 -3.26 11.32
C PRO A 157 -14.97 -2.08 10.74
N ARG A 158 -14.49 -1.49 9.65
CA ARG A 158 -15.21 -0.46 8.93
C ARG A 158 -16.39 -1.11 8.23
N THR A 159 -17.56 -1.06 8.83
CA THR A 159 -18.80 -1.42 8.15
C THR A 159 -19.13 -0.31 7.17
N ILE A 160 -18.89 -0.54 5.89
CA ILE A 160 -19.35 0.35 4.82
C ILE A 160 -20.82 0.00 4.62
N THR A 161 -21.72 0.82 5.16
CA THR A 161 -23.14 0.75 4.83
C THR A 161 -23.32 1.52 3.52
N LEU A 162 -23.47 0.77 2.43
CA LEU A 162 -23.91 1.36 1.16
C LEU A 162 -25.38 1.80 1.35
N ALA A 163 -25.65 3.10 1.27
CA ALA A 163 -27.00 3.61 1.20
C ALA A 163 -27.66 3.08 -0.09
N GLN A 164 -28.82 2.47 0.06
CA GLN A 164 -29.67 2.02 -1.04
C GLN A 164 -30.28 3.20 -1.77
#